data_7a982ac176c281cb5b0e319f0b13bb8c
#
_entry.id   7a982ac176c281cb5b0e319f0b13bb8c
#
_cell.length_a   1.000
_cell.length_b   1.000
_cell.length_c   1.000
_cell.angle_alpha   90.00
_cell.angle_beta   90.00
_cell.angle_gamma   90.00
#
_symmetry.space_group_name_H-M   'P 1'
#
loop_
_entity.id
_entity.type
_entity.pdbx_description
1 polymer ?
#
loop_
_entity_poly.entity_id
_entity_poly.type
_entity_poly.pdbx_seq_one_letter_code
_entity_poly.pdbx_strand_id
1 'polypeptide(L)'
;MDSWAKVIIGDSREMAEVAAGAVDLVVTSPPYWHIKDYGISGQVGYGQSLHAYLKDLCRVWEECFRVIRPGGRLCVNVGDQFARAAVFGRYKIIPLHAEIIGQGEELGFDFMGAIIWQKKTTMNTTGGATIMGSYPYPPNGLVEIDYEFILIFKKPGPAKKVLKDIKEASKLTKAEWKEYFSGHWHF
;
A
#
# COMPACT_ATOMS: atom_id res chain seq x y z
N MET A 1 28.24 -8.38 8.70
CA MET A 1 27.69 -8.78 7.37
C MET A 1 27.75 -7.55 6.51
N ASP A 2 28.39 -7.66 5.35
CA ASP A 2 28.40 -6.56 4.41
C ASP A 2 26.98 -6.40 3.84
N SER A 3 26.44 -5.20 3.90
CA SER A 3 25.16 -4.84 3.29
C SER A 3 25.44 -4.40 1.84
N TRP A 4 24.59 -4.84 0.93
CA TRP A 4 24.67 -4.45 -0.47
C TRP A 4 23.30 -4.01 -0.97
N ALA A 5 23.26 -3.18 -2.00
CA ALA A 5 22.05 -2.76 -2.67
C ALA A 5 22.18 -2.96 -4.18
N LYS A 6 21.08 -3.33 -4.82
CA LYS A 6 20.97 -3.42 -6.28
C LYS A 6 19.75 -2.62 -6.72
N VAL A 7 19.93 -1.72 -7.68
CA VAL A 7 18.84 -0.97 -8.32
C VAL A 7 18.53 -1.63 -9.65
N ILE A 8 17.25 -1.95 -9.87
CA ILE A 8 16.74 -2.47 -11.13
C ILE A 8 15.74 -1.44 -11.65
N ILE A 9 15.98 -0.92 -12.86
CA ILE A 9 15.09 0.01 -13.54
C ILE A 9 14.20 -0.82 -14.48
N GLY A 10 12.88 -0.82 -14.22
CA GLY A 10 11.94 -1.64 -14.98
C GLY A 10 10.50 -1.41 -14.56
N ASP A 11 9.61 -2.18 -15.14
CA ASP A 11 8.18 -2.20 -14.82
C ASP A 11 7.89 -3.26 -13.77
N SER A 12 7.32 -2.88 -12.64
CA SER A 12 7.00 -3.81 -11.54
C SER A 12 5.87 -4.80 -11.87
N ARG A 13 5.16 -4.60 -12.99
CA ARG A 13 4.21 -5.58 -13.53
C ARG A 13 4.89 -6.79 -14.17
N GLU A 14 6.23 -6.74 -14.32
CA GLU A 14 7.05 -7.79 -14.89
C GLU A 14 8.46 -7.74 -14.27
N MET A 15 8.67 -8.44 -13.14
CA MET A 15 9.94 -8.45 -12.41
C MET A 15 10.82 -9.65 -12.83
N ALA A 16 11.09 -9.82 -14.13
CA ALA A 16 11.80 -10.98 -14.67
C ALA A 16 13.19 -11.21 -14.05
N GLU A 17 13.87 -10.14 -13.62
CA GLU A 17 15.21 -10.21 -13.02
C GLU A 17 15.19 -10.72 -11.56
N VAL A 18 14.00 -10.83 -10.95
CA VAL A 18 13.85 -11.31 -9.58
C VAL A 18 13.34 -12.75 -9.61
N ALA A 19 14.14 -13.68 -9.12
CA ALA A 19 13.77 -15.09 -9.08
C ALA A 19 12.55 -15.34 -8.18
N ALA A 20 11.72 -16.33 -8.53
CA ALA A 20 10.59 -16.75 -7.72
C ALA A 20 11.04 -17.20 -6.32
N GLY A 21 10.35 -16.74 -5.28
CA GLY A 21 10.65 -17.10 -3.89
C GLY A 21 11.97 -16.57 -3.35
N ALA A 22 12.58 -15.57 -3.99
CA ALA A 22 13.87 -15.00 -3.57
C ALA A 22 13.74 -13.88 -2.52
N VAL A 23 12.55 -13.31 -2.33
CA VAL A 23 12.33 -12.11 -1.52
C VAL A 23 11.66 -12.46 -0.18
N ASP A 24 12.22 -11.96 0.91
CA ASP A 24 11.66 -12.11 2.26
C ASP A 24 10.54 -11.10 2.54
N LEU A 25 10.68 -9.87 2.03
CA LEU A 25 9.78 -8.75 2.28
C LEU A 25 9.73 -7.82 1.07
N VAL A 26 8.53 -7.46 0.66
CA VAL A 26 8.26 -6.34 -0.24
C VAL A 26 7.63 -5.20 0.56
N VAL A 27 8.15 -3.99 0.39
CA VAL A 27 7.53 -2.74 0.91
C VAL A 27 7.34 -1.81 -0.26
N THR A 28 6.12 -1.35 -0.47
CA THR A 28 5.79 -0.49 -1.61
C THR A 28 4.65 0.48 -1.30
N SER A 29 4.62 1.57 -2.07
CA SER A 29 3.48 2.48 -2.16
C SER A 29 3.17 2.62 -3.66
N PRO A 30 2.01 2.12 -4.13
CA PRO A 30 1.68 2.19 -5.55
C PRO A 30 1.49 3.64 -6.00
N PRO A 31 1.65 3.94 -7.29
CA PRO A 31 1.32 5.27 -7.82
C PRO A 31 -0.13 5.62 -7.50
N TYR A 32 -0.36 6.85 -7.02
CA TYR A 32 -1.71 7.32 -6.73
C TYR A 32 -2.49 7.56 -8.01
N TRP A 33 -3.64 6.92 -8.14
CA TRP A 33 -4.50 7.04 -9.30
C TRP A 33 -4.98 8.48 -9.49
N HIS A 34 -4.78 9.04 -10.70
CA HIS A 34 -5.11 10.43 -11.11
C HIS A 34 -4.46 11.59 -10.35
N ILE A 35 -3.76 11.35 -9.24
CA ILE A 35 -3.25 12.46 -8.42
C ILE A 35 -1.95 13.02 -8.99
N LYS A 36 -1.05 12.14 -9.46
CA LYS A 36 0.29 12.57 -9.85
C LYS A 36 0.72 12.04 -11.21
N ASP A 37 1.10 12.97 -12.06
CA ASP A 37 1.86 12.68 -13.27
C ASP A 37 3.36 12.60 -12.92
N TYR A 38 3.98 11.48 -13.20
CA TYR A 38 5.42 11.25 -13.03
C TYR A 38 6.20 11.53 -14.32
N GLY A 39 5.53 11.97 -15.39
CA GLY A 39 6.15 12.30 -16.67
C GLY A 39 6.62 11.09 -17.49
N ILE A 40 6.13 9.89 -17.19
CA ILE A 40 6.51 8.64 -17.86
C ILE A 40 5.34 8.13 -18.66
N SER A 41 5.56 7.92 -19.97
CA SER A 41 4.53 7.31 -20.82
C SER A 41 4.19 5.90 -20.34
N GLY A 42 2.89 5.60 -20.23
CA GLY A 42 2.40 4.30 -19.76
C GLY A 42 2.50 4.07 -18.26
N GLN A 43 2.77 5.13 -17.47
CA GLN A 43 2.73 5.01 -16.00
C GLN A 43 1.39 4.46 -15.52
N VAL A 44 1.44 3.62 -14.50
CA VAL A 44 0.25 3.08 -13.83
C VAL A 44 -0.49 4.21 -13.11
N GLY A 45 -1.80 4.33 -13.35
CA GLY A 45 -2.71 5.21 -12.64
C GLY A 45 -3.07 6.50 -13.36
N TYR A 46 -2.11 7.23 -13.92
CA TYR A 46 -2.39 8.51 -14.53
C TYR A 46 -3.08 8.36 -15.90
N GLY A 47 -4.23 9.02 -16.07
CA GLY A 47 -5.03 8.93 -17.29
C GLY A 47 -5.80 7.61 -17.48
N GLN A 48 -5.68 6.65 -16.57
CA GLN A 48 -6.39 5.38 -16.64
C GLN A 48 -7.79 5.46 -16.02
N SER A 49 -8.72 4.60 -16.49
CA SER A 49 -9.93 4.31 -15.73
C SER A 49 -9.57 3.59 -14.41
N LEU A 50 -10.45 3.67 -13.40
CA LEU A 50 -10.24 2.94 -12.14
C LEU A 50 -10.04 1.44 -12.38
N HIS A 51 -10.84 0.85 -13.26
CA HIS A 51 -10.74 -0.57 -13.61
C HIS A 51 -9.37 -0.92 -14.22
N ALA A 52 -8.87 -0.10 -15.16
CA ALA A 52 -7.56 -0.33 -15.79
C ALA A 52 -6.42 -0.19 -14.76
N TYR A 53 -6.51 0.81 -13.89
CA TYR A 53 -5.55 1.00 -12.80
C TYR A 53 -5.52 -0.20 -11.83
N LEU A 54 -6.67 -0.65 -11.36
CA LEU A 54 -6.77 -1.81 -10.47
C LEU A 54 -6.27 -3.09 -11.14
N LYS A 55 -6.53 -3.27 -12.44
CA LYS A 55 -6.00 -4.39 -13.21
C LYS A 55 -4.48 -4.38 -13.29
N ASP A 56 -3.88 -3.20 -13.52
CA ASP A 56 -2.42 -3.06 -13.54
C ASP A 56 -1.81 -3.29 -12.15
N LEU A 57 -2.45 -2.83 -11.08
CA LEU A 57 -2.02 -3.14 -9.71
C LEU A 57 -2.07 -4.64 -9.42
N CYS A 58 -3.13 -5.34 -9.86
CA CYS A 58 -3.24 -6.78 -9.69
C CYS A 58 -2.01 -7.51 -10.29
N ARG A 59 -1.55 -7.11 -11.47
CA ARG A 59 -0.33 -7.66 -12.09
C ARG A 59 0.92 -7.42 -11.23
N VAL A 60 1.02 -6.27 -10.58
CA VAL A 60 2.12 -6.02 -9.62
C VAL A 60 2.03 -6.96 -8.42
N TRP A 61 0.81 -7.19 -7.91
CA TRP A 61 0.62 -8.13 -6.78
C TRP A 61 0.89 -9.58 -7.17
N GLU A 62 0.56 -10.00 -8.41
CA GLU A 62 0.92 -11.30 -8.97
C GLU A 62 2.44 -11.52 -8.97
N GLU A 63 3.19 -10.52 -9.43
CA GLU A 63 4.66 -10.55 -9.40
C GLU A 63 5.21 -10.52 -7.96
N CYS A 64 4.62 -9.72 -7.06
CA CYS A 64 4.97 -9.76 -5.64
C CYS A 64 4.72 -11.16 -5.05
N PHE A 65 3.59 -11.79 -5.39
CA PHE A 65 3.29 -13.15 -4.93
C PHE A 65 4.31 -14.15 -5.47
N ARG A 66 4.72 -14.03 -6.73
CA ARG A 66 5.72 -14.89 -7.35
C ARG A 66 7.08 -14.77 -6.67
N VAL A 67 7.58 -13.54 -6.48
CA VAL A 67 8.94 -13.30 -5.97
C VAL A 67 9.08 -13.50 -4.47
N ILE A 68 8.02 -13.26 -3.70
CA ILE A 68 8.03 -13.49 -2.26
C ILE A 68 8.08 -15.00 -1.97
N ARG A 69 9.00 -15.41 -1.08
CA ARG A 69 9.05 -16.80 -0.63
C ARG A 69 7.85 -17.18 0.26
N PRO A 70 7.52 -18.47 0.38
CA PRO A 70 6.56 -18.93 1.38
C PRO A 70 6.89 -18.40 2.79
N GLY A 71 5.90 -17.88 3.50
CA GLY A 71 6.06 -17.24 4.81
C GLY A 71 6.59 -15.80 4.80
N GLY A 72 6.94 -15.25 3.62
CA GLY A 72 7.37 -13.85 3.44
C GLY A 72 6.21 -12.85 3.57
N ARG A 73 6.51 -11.57 3.44
CA ARG A 73 5.56 -10.47 3.67
C ARG A 73 5.49 -9.51 2.49
N LEU A 74 4.30 -8.95 2.29
CA LEU A 74 4.05 -7.79 1.45
C LEU A 74 3.44 -6.69 2.33
N CYS A 75 4.06 -5.50 2.34
CA CYS A 75 3.55 -4.30 3.00
C CYS A 75 3.22 -3.26 1.94
N VAL A 76 1.97 -2.80 1.90
CA VAL A 76 1.51 -1.80 0.93
C VAL A 76 1.01 -0.57 1.67
N ASN A 77 1.67 0.58 1.47
CA ASN A 77 1.17 1.85 1.95
C ASN A 77 0.27 2.48 0.90
N VAL A 78 -0.99 2.74 1.24
CA VAL A 78 -1.99 3.30 0.33
C VAL A 78 -2.98 4.19 1.06
N GLY A 79 -3.34 5.32 0.44
CA GLY A 79 -4.46 6.17 0.87
C GLY A 79 -5.67 5.97 -0.03
N ASP A 80 -6.85 6.05 0.56
CA ASP A 80 -8.09 6.18 -0.19
C ASP A 80 -8.12 7.50 -0.96
N GLN A 81 -8.89 7.55 -2.03
CA GLN A 81 -8.87 8.71 -2.90
C GLN A 81 -10.23 9.39 -3.00
N PHE A 82 -10.17 10.71 -2.96
CA PHE A 82 -11.31 11.54 -3.23
C PHE A 82 -11.56 11.63 -4.75
N ALA A 83 -12.72 11.13 -5.17
CA ALA A 83 -13.16 11.21 -6.56
C ALA A 83 -13.96 12.49 -6.80
N ARG A 84 -13.46 13.33 -7.72
CA ARG A 84 -14.09 14.61 -8.08
C ARG A 84 -15.35 14.41 -8.91
N ALA A 85 -16.36 15.24 -8.67
CA ALA A 85 -17.62 15.21 -9.42
C ALA A 85 -17.43 15.38 -10.95
N ALA A 86 -16.43 16.14 -11.37
CA ALA A 86 -16.11 16.32 -12.79
C ALA A 86 -15.76 15.01 -13.51
N VAL A 87 -15.23 14.01 -12.80
CA VAL A 87 -14.84 12.70 -13.35
C VAL A 87 -15.93 11.65 -13.15
N PHE A 88 -16.64 11.70 -12.00
CA PHE A 88 -17.57 10.65 -11.56
C PHE A 88 -19.04 11.09 -11.52
N GLY A 89 -19.34 12.33 -11.94
CA GLY A 89 -20.67 12.91 -11.84
C GLY A 89 -21.13 13.22 -10.40
N ARG A 90 -20.36 12.77 -9.40
CA ARG A 90 -20.62 13.03 -7.97
C ARG A 90 -19.32 12.94 -7.17
N TYR A 91 -19.29 13.56 -6.00
CA TYR A 91 -18.21 13.39 -5.04
C TYR A 91 -18.37 12.04 -4.32
N LYS A 92 -17.28 11.29 -4.22
CA LYS A 92 -17.21 10.03 -3.44
C LYS A 92 -15.78 9.73 -3.02
N ILE A 93 -15.64 8.83 -2.05
CA ILE A 93 -14.36 8.22 -1.71
C ILE A 93 -14.23 6.91 -2.48
N ILE A 94 -13.05 6.66 -3.03
CA ILE A 94 -12.65 5.38 -3.62
C ILE A 94 -11.83 4.64 -2.56
N PRO A 95 -12.34 3.52 -2.01
CA PRO A 95 -11.66 2.78 -0.96
C PRO A 95 -10.58 1.86 -1.55
N LEU A 96 -9.45 2.45 -2.00
CA LEU A 96 -8.37 1.69 -2.64
C LEU A 96 -7.78 0.61 -1.73
N HIS A 97 -7.73 0.86 -0.43
CA HIS A 97 -7.27 -0.13 0.54
C HIS A 97 -8.09 -1.41 0.48
N ALA A 98 -9.43 -1.31 0.36
CA ALA A 98 -10.32 -2.46 0.32
C ALA A 98 -10.17 -3.24 -0.99
N GLU A 99 -10.01 -2.54 -2.13
CA GLU A 99 -9.75 -3.16 -3.43
C GLU A 99 -8.44 -3.97 -3.41
N ILE A 100 -7.37 -3.40 -2.83
CA ILE A 100 -6.07 -4.08 -2.74
C ILE A 100 -6.13 -5.28 -1.78
N ILE A 101 -6.89 -5.19 -0.68
CA ILE A 101 -7.10 -6.34 0.22
C ILE A 101 -7.77 -7.48 -0.55
N GLY A 102 -8.87 -7.20 -1.28
CA GLY A 102 -9.57 -8.20 -2.09
C GLY A 102 -8.63 -8.85 -3.11
N GLN A 103 -7.89 -8.06 -3.88
CA GLN A 103 -6.91 -8.57 -4.85
C GLN A 103 -5.84 -9.45 -4.19
N GLY A 104 -5.32 -9.03 -3.04
CA GLY A 104 -4.30 -9.80 -2.31
C GLY A 104 -4.82 -11.17 -1.86
N GLU A 105 -6.02 -11.23 -1.31
CA GLU A 105 -6.65 -12.48 -0.88
C GLU A 105 -7.01 -13.40 -2.06
N GLU A 106 -7.51 -12.85 -3.17
CA GLU A 106 -7.77 -13.61 -4.40
C GLU A 106 -6.51 -14.25 -4.97
N LEU A 107 -5.34 -13.60 -4.84
CA LEU A 107 -4.05 -14.14 -5.25
C LEU A 107 -3.48 -15.17 -4.27
N GLY A 108 -4.08 -15.33 -3.11
CA GLY A 108 -3.70 -16.31 -2.11
C GLY A 108 -2.79 -15.79 -0.99
N PHE A 109 -2.65 -14.48 -0.81
CA PHE A 109 -2.08 -13.91 0.41
C PHE A 109 -3.05 -14.02 1.59
N ASP A 110 -2.54 -14.24 2.79
CA ASP A 110 -3.30 -14.02 4.03
C ASP A 110 -3.21 -12.52 4.39
N PHE A 111 -4.33 -11.84 4.52
CA PHE A 111 -4.35 -10.49 5.08
C PHE A 111 -4.12 -10.52 6.60
N MET A 112 -3.08 -9.85 7.06
CA MET A 112 -2.63 -9.88 8.46
C MET A 112 -3.11 -8.68 9.28
N GLY A 113 -3.79 -7.74 8.64
CA GLY A 113 -4.28 -6.50 9.24
C GLY A 113 -3.70 -5.25 8.59
N ALA A 114 -4.19 -4.11 9.01
CA ALA A 114 -3.72 -2.80 8.57
C ALA A 114 -3.32 -1.95 9.76
N ILE A 115 -2.32 -1.09 9.55
CA ILE A 115 -1.99 0.01 10.45
C ILE A 115 -2.56 1.27 9.81
N ILE A 116 -3.31 2.05 10.59
CA ILE A 116 -3.77 3.38 10.20
C ILE A 116 -2.67 4.36 10.56
N TRP A 117 -2.05 4.93 9.53
CA TRP A 117 -1.02 5.95 9.72
C TRP A 117 -1.64 7.33 9.58
N GLN A 118 -1.82 8.02 10.70
CA GLN A 118 -2.33 9.39 10.69
C GLN A 118 -1.28 10.34 10.11
N LYS A 119 -1.63 10.99 9.02
CA LYS A 119 -0.82 12.02 8.39
C LYS A 119 -1.32 13.39 8.81
N LYS A 120 -0.56 14.09 9.63
CA LYS A 120 -0.76 15.53 9.82
C LYS A 120 -0.19 16.26 8.59
N THR A 121 -0.95 16.31 7.52
CA THR A 121 -0.55 17.12 6.37
C THR A 121 -0.87 18.59 6.66
N THR A 122 0.16 19.39 6.87
CA THR A 122 0.05 20.86 6.80
C THR A 122 -0.13 21.37 5.37
N MET A 123 -0.04 20.46 4.38
CA MET A 123 -0.22 20.78 2.97
C MET A 123 -1.66 20.49 2.57
N ASN A 124 -2.33 21.50 2.08
CA ASN A 124 -3.61 21.40 1.39
C ASN A 124 -3.50 20.56 0.12
N THR A 125 -3.53 19.26 0.26
CA THR A 125 -3.50 18.31 -0.88
C THR A 125 -4.74 18.37 -1.76
N THR A 126 -5.78 19.04 -1.29
CA THR A 126 -7.07 19.24 -2.00
C THR A 126 -7.29 20.69 -2.46
N GLY A 127 -6.22 21.49 -2.63
CA GLY A 127 -6.36 22.87 -3.08
C GLY A 127 -6.97 23.82 -2.04
N GLY A 128 -6.75 23.57 -0.76
CA GLY A 128 -7.14 24.47 0.34
C GLY A 128 -8.40 24.06 1.11
N ALA A 129 -9.04 22.96 0.76
CA ALA A 129 -10.22 22.53 1.49
C ALA A 129 -9.84 21.61 2.66
N THR A 130 -9.83 22.16 3.87
CA THR A 130 -9.83 21.39 5.12
C THR A 130 -11.22 20.80 5.43
N ILE A 131 -12.24 21.17 4.67
CA ILE A 131 -13.61 20.73 4.85
C ILE A 131 -14.08 20.09 3.55
N MET A 132 -14.41 18.80 3.60
CA MET A 132 -14.92 18.06 2.46
C MET A 132 -16.46 18.01 2.51
N GLY A 133 -17.07 18.36 1.37
CA GLY A 133 -18.55 18.41 1.25
C GLY A 133 -19.11 19.82 1.32
N SER A 134 -20.41 19.93 1.60
CA SER A 134 -21.16 21.19 1.54
C SER A 134 -21.32 21.84 2.91
N TYR A 135 -20.23 22.31 3.50
CA TYR A 135 -20.32 23.10 4.73
C TYR A 135 -21.25 24.31 4.53
N PRO A 136 -22.12 24.66 5.49
CA PRO A 136 -22.35 24.02 6.79
C PRO A 136 -23.45 22.93 6.79
N TYR A 137 -23.80 22.38 5.65
CA TYR A 137 -24.93 21.48 5.50
C TYR A 137 -24.50 20.01 5.58
N PRO A 138 -24.74 19.29 6.73
CA PRO A 138 -24.22 17.94 6.99
C PRO A 138 -24.61 16.86 5.96
N PRO A 139 -25.79 16.90 5.28
CA PRO A 139 -26.20 15.82 4.37
C PRO A 139 -25.20 15.50 3.24
N ASN A 140 -24.38 16.47 2.84
CA ASN A 140 -23.38 16.33 1.79
C ASN A 140 -21.94 16.32 2.34
N GLY A 141 -21.78 16.18 3.65
CA GLY A 141 -20.47 16.08 4.29
C GLY A 141 -19.75 14.80 3.89
N LEU A 142 -18.43 14.88 3.66
CA LEU A 142 -17.57 13.74 3.49
C LEU A 142 -16.56 13.71 4.64
N VAL A 143 -16.19 12.52 5.07
CA VAL A 143 -15.15 12.35 6.10
C VAL A 143 -13.81 12.72 5.49
N GLU A 144 -13.02 13.51 6.22
CA GLU A 144 -11.66 13.89 5.81
C GLU A 144 -10.75 12.66 5.76
N ILE A 145 -9.88 12.61 4.75
CA ILE A 145 -8.86 11.56 4.61
C ILE A 145 -7.53 12.15 5.08
N ASP A 146 -7.29 12.12 6.38
CA ASP A 146 -6.06 12.57 7.04
C ASP A 146 -5.14 11.40 7.43
N TYR A 147 -5.36 10.23 6.85
CA TYR A 147 -4.64 8.99 7.15
C TYR A 147 -4.38 8.17 5.89
N GLU A 148 -3.45 7.26 5.99
CA GLU A 148 -3.21 6.19 5.02
C GLU A 148 -3.23 4.83 5.72
N PHE A 149 -3.34 3.78 4.94
CA PHE A 149 -3.28 2.41 5.41
C PHE A 149 -1.93 1.79 5.07
N ILE A 150 -1.31 1.10 6.02
CA ILE A 150 -0.22 0.18 5.77
C ILE A 150 -0.80 -1.22 5.83
N LEU A 151 -1.10 -1.79 4.68
CA LEU A 151 -1.67 -3.14 4.55
C LEU A 151 -0.57 -4.17 4.68
N ILE A 152 -0.76 -5.17 5.54
CA ILE A 152 0.22 -6.21 5.79
C ILE A 152 -0.35 -7.54 5.33
N PHE A 153 0.36 -8.19 4.40
CA PHE A 153 0.02 -9.50 3.87
C PHE A 153 1.13 -10.51 4.14
N LYS A 154 0.76 -11.77 4.20
CA LYS A 154 1.66 -12.90 4.32
C LYS A 154 1.42 -13.89 3.20
N LYS A 155 2.47 -14.29 2.48
CA LYS A 155 2.37 -15.45 1.61
C LYS A 155 2.30 -16.72 2.46
N PRO A 156 1.29 -17.59 2.30
CA PRO A 156 1.17 -18.83 3.06
C PRO A 156 2.43 -19.70 2.97
N GLY A 157 2.70 -20.44 4.02
CA GLY A 157 3.82 -21.37 4.05
C GLY A 157 4.71 -21.24 5.29
N PRO A 158 5.72 -22.11 5.41
CA PRO A 158 6.56 -22.18 6.58
C PRO A 158 7.43 -20.93 6.75
N ALA A 159 7.64 -20.52 7.99
CA ALA A 159 8.60 -19.46 8.29
C ALA A 159 10.03 -19.92 7.97
N LYS A 160 10.87 -18.99 7.50
CA LYS A 160 12.30 -19.24 7.29
C LYS A 160 12.94 -19.63 8.62
N LYS A 161 13.74 -20.67 8.60
CA LYS A 161 14.60 -21.00 9.76
C LYS A 161 15.67 -19.92 9.89
N VAL A 162 15.66 -19.22 11.00
CA VAL A 162 16.63 -18.17 11.33
C VAL A 162 17.63 -18.72 12.34
N LEU A 163 18.89 -18.39 12.19
CA LEU A 163 19.94 -18.73 13.14
C LEU A 163 19.63 -18.16 14.52
N LYS A 164 20.03 -18.87 15.58
CA LYS A 164 19.66 -18.54 16.95
C LYS A 164 20.13 -17.15 17.37
N ASP A 165 21.34 -16.77 17.00
CA ASP A 165 21.94 -15.46 17.27
C ASP A 165 21.15 -14.32 16.58
N ILE A 166 20.77 -14.50 15.32
CA ILE A 166 19.95 -13.53 14.58
C ILE A 166 18.56 -13.41 15.22
N LYS A 167 17.96 -14.54 15.63
CA LYS A 167 16.67 -14.56 16.31
C LYS A 167 16.71 -13.82 17.64
N GLU A 168 17.78 -14.02 18.42
CA GLU A 168 17.96 -13.29 19.69
C GLU A 168 18.19 -11.79 19.47
N ALA A 169 19.01 -11.42 18.48
CA ALA A 169 19.24 -10.01 18.11
C ALA A 169 17.99 -9.30 17.58
N SER A 170 17.00 -10.06 17.09
CA SER A 170 15.74 -9.52 16.56
C SER A 170 14.62 -9.45 17.61
N LYS A 171 14.91 -9.78 18.87
CA LYS A 171 13.90 -9.71 19.93
C LYS A 171 13.50 -8.27 20.21
N LEU A 172 12.19 -8.07 20.26
CA LEU A 172 11.61 -6.82 20.71
C LEU A 172 11.31 -6.89 22.21
N THR A 173 11.47 -5.78 22.89
CA THR A 173 10.92 -5.59 24.24
C THR A 173 9.39 -5.56 24.16
N LYS A 174 8.74 -5.72 25.33
CA LYS A 174 7.27 -5.62 25.40
C LYS A 174 6.76 -4.22 25.00
N ALA A 175 7.55 -3.19 25.26
CA ALA A 175 7.22 -1.80 24.90
C ALA A 175 7.27 -1.62 23.40
N GLU A 176 8.39 -1.99 22.75
CA GLU A 176 8.54 -1.94 21.30
C GLU A 176 7.48 -2.79 20.57
N TRP A 177 7.16 -3.98 21.12
CA TRP A 177 6.08 -4.79 20.55
C TRP A 177 4.75 -4.06 20.54
N LYS A 178 4.37 -3.44 21.68
CA LYS A 178 3.12 -2.68 21.78
C LYS A 178 3.09 -1.46 20.87
N GLU A 179 4.22 -0.80 20.70
CA GLU A 179 4.36 0.37 19.83
C GLU A 179 4.27 -0.02 18.36
N TYR A 180 5.10 -0.97 17.89
CA TYR A 180 5.19 -1.32 16.48
C TYR A 180 4.00 -2.11 15.96
N PHE A 181 3.32 -2.87 16.82
CA PHE A 181 2.11 -3.61 16.47
C PHE A 181 0.82 -2.89 16.88
N SER A 182 0.90 -1.60 17.20
CA SER A 182 -0.29 -0.77 17.34
C SER A 182 -1.01 -0.63 16.02
N GLY A 183 -2.34 -0.71 16.04
CA GLY A 183 -3.18 -0.47 14.84
C GLY A 183 -3.23 1.00 14.39
N HIS A 184 -2.64 1.93 15.15
CA HIS A 184 -2.59 3.35 14.82
C HIS A 184 -1.20 3.89 15.07
N TRP A 185 -0.65 4.56 14.06
CA TRP A 185 0.63 5.25 14.15
C TRP A 185 0.45 6.76 13.99
N HIS A 186 1.09 7.52 14.88
CA HIS A 186 1.06 8.99 14.94
C HIS A 186 2.51 9.49 14.93
N PHE A 187 3.00 10.00 13.82
CA PHE A 187 4.34 10.54 13.67
C PHE A 187 4.28 12.00 13.23
#